data_42a8fec9db9d4fdb43ffb60e470db241
#
_entry.id   42a8fec9db9d4fdb43ffb60e470db241
#
_cell.length_a   1.000
_cell.length_b   1.000
_cell.length_c   1.000
_cell.angle_alpha   90.00
_cell.angle_beta   90.00
_cell.angle_gamma   90.00
#
_symmetry.space_group_name_H-M   'P 1'
#
loop_
_entity.id
_entity.type
_entity.pdbx_description
1 polymer ?
#
loop_
_entity_poly.entity_id
_entity_poly.type
_entity_poly.pdbx_seq_one_letter_code
_entity_poly.pdbx_strand_id
1 'polypeptide(L)'
;MIHEIIRLSTEKTTLKTYILDNYDSFSKNKLHPFVLICPGGGYEHLSDRESEPVALKLNSLGFSAAILNYSLAPMKFGDALKDLTEAVSYIRKNSQLWSIDTNKIIVGGFSAGGHLAASLGCFWNSEFLTELTNHTPEEIKPNYMLLCYPVITSDEKFSHKGSIANVLGTDFSNLKQEDKDSLLKKVSLEHNVSNDFPPTFMWHTFADESVPAENSLKFANALRQHNIDFEYHLFSRGCHGLALATEISSKSDNSTVEKECSVWPELFYNWFIEK
;
A
#
# COMPACT_ATOMS: atom_id res chain seq x y z
N MET A 1 6.29 -4.08 -23.02
CA MET A 1 6.17 -4.05 -21.54
C MET A 1 7.41 -4.68 -20.92
N ILE A 2 8.07 -4.00 -19.95
CA ILE A 2 9.17 -4.60 -19.19
C ILE A 2 8.54 -5.38 -18.04
N HIS A 3 8.77 -6.69 -18.03
CA HIS A 3 8.26 -7.60 -17.02
C HIS A 3 9.41 -8.45 -16.48
N GLU A 4 9.87 -8.10 -15.28
CA GLU A 4 11.07 -8.69 -14.67
C GLU A 4 10.83 -8.90 -13.18
N ILE A 5 11.58 -9.84 -12.59
CA ILE A 5 11.67 -10.01 -11.14
C ILE A 5 13.03 -9.51 -10.70
N ILE A 6 13.04 -8.38 -10.02
CA ILE A 6 14.23 -7.70 -9.53
C ILE A 6 14.41 -8.04 -8.05
N ARG A 7 15.59 -8.53 -7.67
CA ARG A 7 15.97 -8.72 -6.28
C ARG A 7 16.41 -7.39 -5.71
N LEU A 8 15.88 -7.03 -4.55
CA LEU A 8 16.28 -5.84 -3.79
C LEU A 8 17.34 -6.19 -2.75
N SER A 9 17.36 -5.49 -1.63
CA SER A 9 18.38 -5.59 -0.58
C SER A 9 18.53 -6.97 0.07
N THR A 10 17.49 -7.80 0.04
CA THR A 10 17.52 -9.17 0.57
C THR A 10 17.20 -10.19 -0.52
N GLU A 11 17.61 -11.45 -0.31
CA GLU A 11 17.27 -12.53 -1.28
C GLU A 11 15.76 -12.80 -1.37
N LYS A 12 14.99 -12.41 -0.35
CA LYS A 12 13.54 -12.65 -0.25
C LYS A 12 12.72 -11.47 -0.76
N THR A 13 13.27 -10.25 -0.70
CA THR A 13 12.58 -9.04 -1.14
C THR A 13 12.73 -8.87 -2.65
N THR A 14 11.62 -8.92 -3.36
CA THR A 14 11.62 -8.80 -4.82
C THR A 14 10.59 -7.79 -5.31
N LEU A 15 10.90 -7.17 -6.44
CA LEU A 15 10.01 -6.28 -7.16
C LEU A 15 9.66 -6.92 -8.51
N LYS A 16 8.39 -7.29 -8.70
CA LYS A 16 7.88 -7.82 -9.97
C LYS A 16 7.28 -6.69 -10.80
N THR A 17 7.90 -6.35 -11.93
CA THR A 17 7.57 -5.15 -12.71
C THR A 17 6.54 -5.42 -13.81
N TYR A 18 5.76 -4.39 -14.13
CA TYR A 18 4.77 -4.29 -15.22
C TYR A 18 4.86 -2.89 -15.83
N ILE A 19 5.97 -2.60 -16.52
CA ILE A 19 6.28 -1.25 -17.03
C ILE A 19 5.72 -1.11 -18.45
N LEU A 20 4.97 -0.04 -18.67
CA LEU A 20 4.43 0.29 -19.98
C LEU A 20 5.52 0.75 -20.94
N ASP A 21 5.47 0.27 -22.17
CA ASP A 21 6.35 0.76 -23.25
C ASP A 21 5.86 2.08 -23.84
N ASN A 22 6.80 2.84 -24.35
CA ASN A 22 6.53 3.96 -25.22
C ASN A 22 6.72 3.59 -26.70
N TYR A 23 5.88 4.12 -27.56
CA TYR A 23 5.91 3.88 -29.00
C TYR A 23 5.96 5.22 -29.74
N ASP A 24 6.82 5.31 -30.76
CA ASP A 24 7.02 6.55 -31.55
C ASP A 24 5.73 7.08 -32.17
N SER A 25 4.78 6.19 -32.47
CA SER A 25 3.54 6.54 -33.15
C SER A 25 2.49 7.21 -32.26
N PHE A 26 2.50 7.00 -30.92
CA PHE A 26 1.44 7.54 -30.05
C PHE A 26 1.85 7.92 -28.62
N SER A 27 3.00 7.47 -28.13
CA SER A 27 3.43 7.71 -26.74
C SER A 27 4.89 8.12 -26.60
N LYS A 28 5.48 8.66 -27.69
CA LYS A 28 6.89 9.07 -27.68
C LYS A 28 7.19 10.04 -26.54
N ASN A 29 8.20 9.70 -25.73
CA ASN A 29 8.61 10.48 -24.55
C ASN A 29 7.52 10.69 -23.49
N LYS A 30 6.45 9.91 -23.47
CA LYS A 30 5.43 9.97 -22.43
C LYS A 30 6.02 9.46 -21.11
N LEU A 31 5.84 10.23 -20.04
CA LEU A 31 6.08 9.77 -18.69
C LEU A 31 4.79 9.16 -18.12
N HIS A 32 4.90 7.98 -17.55
CA HIS A 32 3.78 7.25 -16.97
C HIS A 32 3.72 7.44 -15.45
N PRO A 33 2.53 7.60 -14.87
CA PRO A 33 2.38 7.43 -13.43
C PRO A 33 2.70 5.98 -13.03
N PHE A 34 3.14 5.79 -11.80
CA PHE A 34 3.58 4.49 -11.32
C PHE A 34 2.84 4.09 -10.04
N VAL A 35 2.39 2.83 -9.96
CA VAL A 35 1.81 2.27 -8.73
C VAL A 35 2.68 1.13 -8.21
N LEU A 36 3.25 1.30 -7.02
CA LEU A 36 3.89 0.24 -6.27
C LEU A 36 2.84 -0.45 -5.40
N ILE A 37 2.59 -1.73 -5.66
CA ILE A 37 1.55 -2.53 -5.01
C ILE A 37 2.15 -3.34 -3.87
N CYS A 38 1.61 -3.15 -2.66
CA CYS A 38 1.87 -3.98 -1.48
C CYS A 38 0.65 -4.90 -1.26
N PRO A 39 0.72 -6.19 -1.62
CA PRO A 39 -0.38 -7.12 -1.41
C PRO A 39 -0.68 -7.32 0.08
N GLY A 40 -1.90 -7.71 0.41
CA GLY A 40 -2.28 -8.11 1.76
C GLY A 40 -1.82 -9.53 2.11
N GLY A 41 -2.37 -10.06 3.19
CA GLY A 41 -2.05 -11.39 3.70
C GLY A 41 -1.58 -11.40 5.15
N GLY A 42 -1.97 -10.39 5.94
CA GLY A 42 -1.73 -10.36 7.39
C GLY A 42 -0.27 -10.24 7.82
N TYR A 43 0.65 -9.89 6.93
CA TYR A 43 2.11 -10.03 7.11
C TYR A 43 2.58 -11.49 7.31
N GLU A 44 1.72 -12.46 7.01
CA GLU A 44 2.03 -13.89 7.11
C GLU A 44 2.31 -14.52 5.72
N HIS A 45 1.61 -14.03 4.72
CA HIS A 45 1.77 -14.41 3.32
C HIS A 45 1.48 -13.20 2.42
N LEU A 46 1.63 -13.35 1.11
CA LEU A 46 1.23 -12.37 0.11
C LEU A 46 0.05 -12.89 -0.69
N SER A 47 -0.95 -12.04 -0.87
CA SER A 47 -2.18 -12.37 -1.60
C SER A 47 -1.95 -12.27 -3.12
N ASP A 48 -1.95 -13.40 -3.83
CA ASP A 48 -1.82 -13.44 -5.29
C ASP A 48 -2.96 -12.68 -5.98
N ARG A 49 -4.17 -12.67 -5.40
CA ARG A 49 -5.35 -12.00 -5.94
C ARG A 49 -5.23 -10.48 -5.94
N GLU A 50 -4.46 -9.93 -5.00
CA GLU A 50 -4.16 -8.51 -4.83
C GLU A 50 -2.85 -8.10 -5.54
N SER A 51 -2.26 -9.01 -6.29
CA SER A 51 -0.98 -8.88 -6.97
C SER A 51 -1.15 -8.65 -8.49
N GLU A 52 -0.87 -9.67 -9.29
CA GLU A 52 -0.87 -9.56 -10.76
C GLU A 52 -2.19 -9.08 -11.38
N PRO A 53 -3.38 -9.55 -10.95
CA PRO A 53 -4.64 -9.05 -11.51
C PRO A 53 -4.79 -7.53 -11.35
N VAL A 54 -4.36 -7.00 -10.20
CA VAL A 54 -4.40 -5.56 -9.91
C VAL A 54 -3.39 -4.80 -10.76
N ALA A 55 -2.16 -5.30 -10.90
CA ALA A 55 -1.14 -4.66 -11.73
C ALA A 55 -1.59 -4.56 -13.20
N LEU A 56 -2.18 -5.63 -13.75
CA LEU A 56 -2.69 -5.64 -15.12
C LEU A 56 -3.90 -4.69 -15.30
N LYS A 57 -4.78 -4.61 -14.31
CA LYS A 57 -5.88 -3.65 -14.33
C LYS A 57 -5.37 -2.21 -14.34
N LEU A 58 -4.40 -1.89 -13.49
CA LEU A 58 -3.80 -0.55 -13.45
C LEU A 58 -3.03 -0.24 -14.74
N ASN A 59 -2.34 -1.21 -15.34
CA ASN A 59 -1.74 -1.04 -16.66
C ASN A 59 -2.78 -0.65 -17.72
N SER A 60 -3.96 -1.28 -17.70
CA SER A 60 -5.04 -0.94 -18.64
C SER A 60 -5.56 0.49 -18.49
N LEU A 61 -5.35 1.11 -17.33
CA LEU A 61 -5.67 2.51 -17.01
C LEU A 61 -4.50 3.48 -17.27
N GLY A 62 -3.35 2.97 -17.75
CA GLY A 62 -2.20 3.80 -18.14
C GLY A 62 -1.16 4.02 -17.06
N PHE A 63 -1.22 3.31 -15.94
CA PHE A 63 -0.18 3.29 -14.91
C PHE A 63 0.86 2.22 -15.23
N SER A 64 2.15 2.52 -15.11
CA SER A 64 3.15 1.48 -14.88
C SER A 64 3.00 0.95 -13.46
N ALA A 65 3.29 -0.33 -13.23
CA ALA A 65 3.10 -0.93 -11.92
C ALA A 65 4.26 -1.85 -11.53
N ALA A 66 4.42 -2.08 -10.24
CA ALA A 66 5.19 -3.21 -9.72
C ALA A 66 4.56 -3.76 -8.44
N ILE A 67 4.81 -5.02 -8.18
CA ILE A 67 4.38 -5.74 -6.98
C ILE A 67 5.60 -5.94 -6.09
N LEU A 68 5.50 -5.53 -4.83
CA LEU A 68 6.54 -5.74 -3.83
C LEU A 68 6.26 -7.03 -3.06
N ASN A 69 7.19 -7.97 -3.14
CA ASN A 69 7.28 -9.07 -2.19
C ASN A 69 8.14 -8.58 -1.03
N TYR A 70 7.50 -8.21 0.07
CA TYR A 70 8.12 -7.67 1.27
C TYR A 70 8.29 -8.73 2.35
N SER A 71 9.09 -8.44 3.38
CA SER A 71 9.34 -9.31 4.52
C SER A 71 8.06 -9.66 5.27
N LEU A 72 7.92 -10.95 5.56
CA LEU A 72 6.78 -11.55 6.26
C LEU A 72 7.22 -12.13 7.60
N ALA A 73 6.26 -12.40 8.48
CA ALA A 73 6.54 -13.07 9.75
C ALA A 73 7.12 -14.49 9.53
N PRO A 74 8.11 -14.92 10.37
CA PRO A 74 8.67 -14.17 11.50
C PRO A 74 9.67 -13.09 11.04
N MET A 75 9.43 -11.84 11.37
CA MET A 75 10.28 -10.70 11.04
C MET A 75 10.49 -9.79 12.26
N LYS A 76 11.40 -8.82 12.17
CA LYS A 76 11.53 -7.74 13.15
C LYS A 76 10.66 -6.56 12.78
N PHE A 77 10.27 -5.78 13.79
CA PHE A 77 9.59 -4.52 13.54
C PHE A 77 10.40 -3.64 12.58
N GLY A 78 9.73 -3.16 11.55
CA GLY A 78 10.34 -2.28 10.55
C GLY A 78 10.96 -2.98 9.33
N ASP A 79 11.14 -4.31 9.33
CA ASP A 79 11.77 -5.00 8.18
C ASP A 79 10.95 -4.82 6.89
N ALA A 80 9.63 -5.02 6.92
CA ALA A 80 8.78 -4.78 5.74
C ALA A 80 8.81 -3.31 5.27
N LEU A 81 8.91 -2.36 6.22
CA LEU A 81 9.00 -0.94 5.88
C LEU A 81 10.34 -0.58 5.23
N LYS A 82 11.45 -1.22 5.63
CA LYS A 82 12.74 -1.11 4.93
C LYS A 82 12.64 -1.59 3.50
N ASP A 83 12.01 -2.76 3.29
CA ASP A 83 11.82 -3.31 1.95
C ASP A 83 11.03 -2.35 1.06
N LEU A 84 9.98 -1.72 1.60
CA LEU A 84 9.18 -0.75 0.88
C LEU A 84 9.97 0.51 0.52
N THR A 85 10.79 1.04 1.43
CA THR A 85 11.64 2.21 1.14
C THR A 85 12.68 1.89 0.07
N GLU A 86 13.31 0.72 0.12
CA GLU A 86 14.24 0.26 -0.91
C GLU A 86 13.56 0.16 -2.28
N ALA A 87 12.33 -0.37 -2.34
CA ALA A 87 11.57 -0.45 -3.58
C ALA A 87 11.25 0.93 -4.16
N VAL A 88 10.80 1.89 -3.34
CA VAL A 88 10.51 3.26 -3.80
C VAL A 88 11.80 3.95 -4.30
N SER A 89 12.89 3.84 -3.55
CA SER A 89 14.20 4.38 -3.97
C SER A 89 14.66 3.76 -5.28
N TYR A 90 14.52 2.44 -5.45
CA TYR A 90 14.86 1.73 -6.67
C TYR A 90 14.04 2.23 -7.88
N ILE A 91 12.72 2.41 -7.71
CA ILE A 91 11.83 2.93 -8.75
C ILE A 91 12.26 4.33 -9.16
N ARG A 92 12.57 5.23 -8.20
CA ARG A 92 13.03 6.60 -8.49
C ARG A 92 14.35 6.60 -9.26
N LYS A 93 15.30 5.76 -8.87
CA LYS A 93 16.61 5.64 -9.54
C LYS A 93 16.48 5.12 -10.99
N ASN A 94 15.48 4.31 -11.28
CA ASN A 94 15.22 3.77 -12.62
C ASN A 94 14.15 4.55 -13.42
N SER A 95 13.66 5.68 -12.91
CA SER A 95 12.53 6.42 -13.50
C SER A 95 12.77 6.83 -14.95
N GLN A 96 13.99 7.25 -15.30
CA GLN A 96 14.33 7.60 -16.67
C GLN A 96 14.28 6.38 -17.61
N LEU A 97 14.86 5.25 -17.20
CA LEU A 97 14.86 4.00 -17.97
C LEU A 97 13.44 3.47 -18.20
N TRP A 98 12.56 3.64 -17.20
CA TRP A 98 11.19 3.14 -17.21
C TRP A 98 10.15 4.17 -17.64
N SER A 99 10.59 5.36 -18.06
CA SER A 99 9.71 6.47 -18.45
C SER A 99 8.65 6.79 -17.37
N ILE A 100 9.06 6.85 -16.11
CA ILE A 100 8.20 7.14 -14.96
C ILE A 100 8.22 8.62 -14.62
N ASP A 101 7.03 9.19 -14.37
CA ASP A 101 6.91 10.52 -13.76
C ASP A 101 7.19 10.42 -12.25
N THR A 102 8.34 10.94 -11.82
CA THR A 102 8.76 10.91 -10.41
C THR A 102 7.87 11.75 -9.48
N ASN A 103 7.02 12.61 -10.03
CA ASN A 103 6.00 13.35 -9.27
C ASN A 103 4.67 12.58 -9.15
N LYS A 104 4.57 11.41 -9.78
CA LYS A 104 3.36 10.58 -9.85
C LYS A 104 3.64 9.13 -9.46
N ILE A 105 4.40 8.94 -8.36
CA ILE A 105 4.62 7.63 -7.75
C ILE A 105 3.58 7.43 -6.64
N ILE A 106 2.71 6.47 -6.86
CA ILE A 106 1.66 6.05 -5.94
C ILE A 106 2.17 4.82 -5.17
N VAL A 107 2.09 4.84 -3.86
CA VAL A 107 2.28 3.63 -3.04
C VAL A 107 0.91 3.11 -2.66
N GLY A 108 0.60 1.92 -3.13
CA GLY A 108 -0.69 1.29 -2.94
C GLY A 108 -0.60 0.01 -2.12
N GLY A 109 -1.63 -0.29 -1.34
CA GLY A 109 -1.66 -1.53 -0.60
C GLY A 109 -3.05 -1.98 -0.19
N PHE A 110 -3.15 -3.27 0.07
CA PHE A 110 -4.36 -3.99 0.39
C PHE A 110 -4.26 -4.58 1.80
N SER A 111 -5.27 -4.43 2.65
CA SER A 111 -5.29 -5.06 3.98
C SER A 111 -4.02 -4.75 4.79
N ALA A 112 -3.23 -5.74 5.18
CA ALA A 112 -1.92 -5.56 5.82
C ALA A 112 -0.90 -4.83 4.93
N GLY A 113 -0.94 -5.04 3.60
CA GLY A 113 -0.16 -4.24 2.63
C GLY A 113 -0.62 -2.77 2.59
N GLY A 114 -1.90 -2.51 2.86
CA GLY A 114 -2.43 -1.16 3.07
C GLY A 114 -1.86 -0.50 4.32
N HIS A 115 -1.68 -1.27 5.40
CA HIS A 115 -0.97 -0.81 6.59
C HIS A 115 0.49 -0.47 6.28
N LEU A 116 1.18 -1.32 5.53
CA LEU A 116 2.56 -1.09 5.13
C LEU A 116 2.69 0.18 4.27
N ALA A 117 1.81 0.35 3.28
CA ALA A 117 1.76 1.55 2.44
C ALA A 117 1.50 2.82 3.27
N ALA A 118 0.47 2.80 4.12
CA ALA A 118 0.12 3.92 4.99
C ALA A 118 1.23 4.24 6.01
N SER A 119 1.98 3.22 6.48
CA SER A 119 3.16 3.44 7.34
C SER A 119 4.23 4.28 6.63
N LEU A 120 4.51 4.01 5.36
CA LEU A 120 5.42 4.87 4.60
C LEU A 120 4.85 6.29 4.47
N GLY A 121 3.56 6.43 4.17
CA GLY A 121 2.90 7.75 4.13
C GLY A 121 3.03 8.55 5.41
N CYS A 122 2.94 7.88 6.58
CA CYS A 122 3.11 8.51 7.90
C CYS A 122 4.57 8.90 8.22
N PHE A 123 5.53 8.11 7.76
CA PHE A 123 6.91 8.20 8.28
C PHE A 123 7.96 8.60 7.24
N TRP A 124 7.61 8.83 5.96
CA TRP A 124 8.58 9.05 4.88
C TRP A 124 9.59 10.19 5.15
N ASN A 125 9.22 11.23 5.91
CA ASN A 125 10.05 12.35 6.30
C ASN A 125 10.44 12.36 7.79
N SER A 126 10.22 11.23 8.50
CA SER A 126 10.53 11.13 9.93
C SER A 126 12.00 10.73 10.18
N GLU A 127 12.58 11.23 11.26
CA GLU A 127 13.89 10.81 11.76
C GLU A 127 13.93 9.28 11.97
N PHE A 128 12.85 8.71 12.55
CA PHE A 128 12.71 7.27 12.73
C PHE A 128 12.98 6.47 11.44
N LEU A 129 12.41 6.89 10.30
CA LEU A 129 12.58 6.14 9.06
C LEU A 129 13.94 6.38 8.42
N THR A 130 14.47 7.58 8.52
CA THR A 130 15.82 7.91 8.05
C THR A 130 16.88 7.08 8.80
N GLU A 131 16.77 6.96 10.11
CA GLU A 131 17.67 6.11 10.92
C GLU A 131 17.50 4.62 10.60
N LEU A 132 16.25 4.18 10.36
CA LEU A 132 15.93 2.80 10.06
C LEU A 132 16.51 2.33 8.71
N THR A 133 16.57 3.21 7.70
CA THR A 133 16.76 2.81 6.29
C THR A 133 17.96 3.38 5.58
N ASN A 134 18.62 4.40 6.12
CA ASN A 134 19.69 5.17 5.49
C ASN A 134 19.31 5.84 4.15
N HIS A 135 18.00 6.03 3.88
CA HIS A 135 17.50 6.78 2.74
C HIS A 135 17.17 8.22 3.14
N THR A 136 17.34 9.15 2.21
CA THR A 136 16.80 10.51 2.40
C THR A 136 15.29 10.52 2.16
N PRO A 137 14.54 11.46 2.75
CA PRO A 137 13.12 11.59 2.51
C PRO A 137 12.75 11.69 1.02
N GLU A 138 13.54 12.41 0.23
CA GLU A 138 13.34 12.62 -1.21
C GLU A 138 13.43 11.31 -2.01
N GLU A 139 14.29 10.37 -1.58
CA GLU A 139 14.46 9.08 -2.23
C GLU A 139 13.25 8.15 -2.03
N ILE A 140 12.50 8.32 -0.93
CA ILE A 140 11.46 7.37 -0.50
C ILE A 140 10.06 7.99 -0.41
N LYS A 141 9.91 9.29 -0.70
CA LYS A 141 8.63 10.00 -0.64
C LYS A 141 7.60 9.40 -1.59
N PRO A 142 6.43 8.92 -1.11
CA PRO A 142 5.28 8.66 -1.97
C PRO A 142 4.63 9.99 -2.39
N ASN A 143 4.19 10.09 -3.66
CA ASN A 143 3.49 11.29 -4.11
C ASN A 143 1.99 11.19 -3.85
N TYR A 144 1.43 9.97 -3.90
CA TYR A 144 0.03 9.64 -3.64
C TYR A 144 -0.09 8.29 -2.95
N MET A 145 -1.22 8.05 -2.29
CA MET A 145 -1.56 6.79 -1.65
C MET A 145 -2.81 6.16 -2.26
N LEU A 146 -2.79 4.83 -2.39
CA LEU A 146 -3.94 4.01 -2.76
C LEU A 146 -4.16 2.95 -1.66
N LEU A 147 -5.18 3.12 -0.82
CA LEU A 147 -5.41 2.27 0.34
C LEU A 147 -6.71 1.47 0.19
N CYS A 148 -6.59 0.16 0.04
CA CYS A 148 -7.70 -0.75 -0.18
C CYS A 148 -7.98 -1.55 1.10
N TYR A 149 -9.12 -1.31 1.74
CA TYR A 149 -9.52 -1.93 3.02
C TYR A 149 -8.36 -2.13 4.01
N PRO A 150 -7.59 -1.06 4.29
CA PRO A 150 -6.33 -1.16 5.00
C PRO A 150 -6.53 -1.54 6.46
N VAL A 151 -5.62 -2.35 7.02
CA VAL A 151 -5.38 -2.38 8.46
C VAL A 151 -4.78 -1.04 8.86
N ILE A 152 -5.25 -0.43 9.95
CA ILE A 152 -4.80 0.90 10.41
C ILE A 152 -4.54 0.92 11.90
N THR A 153 -5.48 0.42 12.71
CA THR A 153 -5.47 0.62 14.15
C THR A 153 -5.03 -0.61 14.94
N SER A 154 -4.32 -0.40 16.03
CA SER A 154 -4.03 -1.42 17.04
C SER A 154 -5.07 -1.46 18.18
N ASP A 155 -6.13 -0.63 18.12
CA ASP A 155 -7.24 -0.64 19.09
C ASP A 155 -7.86 -2.05 19.16
N GLU A 156 -7.86 -2.66 20.34
CA GLU A 156 -8.31 -4.05 20.56
C GLU A 156 -9.70 -4.36 20.01
N LYS A 157 -10.58 -3.35 19.95
CA LYS A 157 -11.95 -3.50 19.47
C LYS A 157 -12.03 -3.63 17.95
N PHE A 158 -11.12 -2.99 17.21
CA PHE A 158 -11.19 -2.86 15.76
C PHE A 158 -9.96 -3.40 15.02
N SER A 159 -8.92 -3.80 15.76
CA SER A 159 -7.66 -4.26 15.15
C SER A 159 -7.81 -5.63 14.50
N HIS A 160 -7.13 -5.81 13.36
CA HIS A 160 -6.82 -7.13 12.86
C HIS A 160 -5.63 -7.70 13.65
N LYS A 161 -5.92 -8.44 14.72
CA LYS A 161 -4.94 -8.89 15.72
C LYS A 161 -3.74 -9.61 15.11
N GLY A 162 -3.98 -10.48 14.11
CA GLY A 162 -2.90 -11.20 13.42
C GLY A 162 -1.92 -10.27 12.71
N SER A 163 -2.41 -9.30 11.95
CA SER A 163 -1.54 -8.32 11.28
C SER A 163 -0.75 -7.49 12.28
N ILE A 164 -1.39 -7.02 13.35
CA ILE A 164 -0.72 -6.22 14.39
C ILE A 164 0.37 -7.05 15.09
N ALA A 165 0.08 -8.29 15.47
CA ALA A 165 1.07 -9.17 16.08
C ALA A 165 2.27 -9.42 15.15
N ASN A 166 2.02 -9.69 13.87
CA ASN A 166 3.06 -9.96 12.88
C ASN A 166 3.94 -8.73 12.60
N VAL A 167 3.34 -7.52 12.48
CA VAL A 167 4.11 -6.28 12.20
C VAL A 167 4.94 -5.81 13.40
N LEU A 168 4.47 -6.07 14.63
CA LEU A 168 5.23 -5.79 15.86
C LEU A 168 6.52 -6.62 15.96
N GLY A 169 6.52 -7.79 15.30
CA GLY A 169 7.71 -8.60 15.13
C GLY A 169 8.02 -9.51 16.31
N THR A 170 9.05 -10.36 16.12
CA THR A 170 9.43 -11.44 17.04
C THR A 170 9.93 -10.95 18.40
N ASP A 171 10.50 -9.77 18.47
CA ASP A 171 11.12 -9.24 19.68
C ASP A 171 10.13 -8.50 20.61
N PHE A 172 8.90 -8.26 20.13
CA PHE A 172 7.89 -7.46 20.85
C PHE A 172 7.58 -8.01 22.26
N SER A 173 7.44 -9.33 22.40
CA SER A 173 7.12 -9.96 23.69
C SER A 173 8.16 -9.70 24.78
N ASN A 174 9.42 -9.50 24.38
CA ASN A 174 10.56 -9.31 25.26
C ASN A 174 10.81 -7.86 25.67
N LEU A 175 10.05 -6.92 25.09
CA LEU A 175 10.19 -5.49 25.38
C LEU A 175 9.61 -5.13 26.75
N LYS A 176 10.11 -4.02 27.32
CA LYS A 176 9.49 -3.38 28.47
C LYS A 176 8.13 -2.79 28.08
N GLN A 177 7.25 -2.58 29.07
CA GLN A 177 5.88 -2.09 28.81
C GLN A 177 5.87 -0.74 28.09
N GLU A 178 6.71 0.21 28.47
CA GLU A 178 6.84 1.51 27.84
C GLU A 178 7.18 1.42 26.33
N ASP A 179 8.11 0.50 25.98
CA ASP A 179 8.50 0.25 24.60
C ASP A 179 7.35 -0.41 23.81
N LYS A 180 6.61 -1.34 24.44
CA LYS A 180 5.40 -1.95 23.85
C LYS A 180 4.34 -0.92 23.53
N ASP A 181 4.04 -0.04 24.49
CA ASP A 181 3.05 1.01 24.31
C ASP A 181 3.47 2.00 23.20
N SER A 182 4.75 2.33 23.13
CA SER A 182 5.33 3.14 22.06
C SER A 182 5.17 2.49 20.68
N LEU A 183 5.48 1.19 20.56
CA LEU A 183 5.32 0.47 19.29
C LEU A 183 3.85 0.30 18.89
N LEU A 184 2.96 -0.01 19.84
CA LEU A 184 1.52 -0.09 19.57
C LEU A 184 0.98 1.24 19.04
N LYS A 185 1.42 2.36 19.61
CA LYS A 185 1.06 3.69 19.10
C LYS A 185 1.64 3.94 17.72
N LYS A 186 2.85 3.47 17.43
CA LYS A 186 3.50 3.64 16.14
C LYS A 186 2.81 2.83 15.03
N VAL A 187 2.31 1.63 15.31
CA VAL A 187 1.56 0.81 14.34
C VAL A 187 0.06 1.17 14.27
N SER A 188 -0.43 2.05 15.12
CA SER A 188 -1.77 2.66 15.06
C SER A 188 -1.69 3.93 14.23
N LEU A 189 -1.85 3.80 12.91
CA LEU A 189 -1.46 4.82 11.95
C LEU A 189 -2.34 6.08 11.99
N GLU A 190 -3.57 5.98 12.48
CA GLU A 190 -4.44 7.13 12.72
C GLU A 190 -3.85 8.16 13.69
N HIS A 191 -2.87 7.76 14.50
CA HIS A 191 -2.16 8.64 15.43
C HIS A 191 -0.85 9.23 14.86
N ASN A 192 -0.47 8.82 13.66
CA ASN A 192 0.81 9.16 13.06
C ASN A 192 0.67 9.97 11.74
N VAL A 193 -0.54 10.36 11.38
CA VAL A 193 -0.79 11.26 10.24
C VAL A 193 -0.19 12.63 10.56
N SER A 194 0.53 13.20 9.61
CA SER A 194 1.08 14.56 9.68
C SER A 194 0.56 15.41 8.51
N ASN A 195 0.84 16.72 8.52
CA ASN A 195 0.46 17.61 7.43
C ASN A 195 1.20 17.32 6.09
N ASP A 196 2.25 16.49 6.16
CA ASP A 196 3.03 16.07 5.00
C ASP A 196 2.57 14.72 4.42
N PHE A 197 1.51 14.12 4.99
CA PHE A 197 0.94 12.87 4.47
C PHE A 197 0.44 13.10 3.03
N PRO A 198 0.71 12.16 2.08
CA PRO A 198 0.33 12.37 0.68
C PRO A 198 -1.17 12.34 0.43
N PRO A 199 -1.67 13.00 -0.63
CA PRO A 199 -3.04 12.85 -1.10
C PRO A 199 -3.41 11.38 -1.28
N THR A 200 -4.63 11.00 -0.87
CA THR A 200 -5.01 9.59 -0.66
C THR A 200 -6.33 9.25 -1.30
N PHE A 201 -6.33 8.18 -2.10
CA PHE A 201 -7.57 7.47 -2.45
C PHE A 201 -7.71 6.25 -1.54
N MET A 202 -8.88 6.06 -0.95
CA MET A 202 -9.14 4.95 -0.03
C MET A 202 -10.52 4.36 -0.28
N TRP A 203 -10.65 3.04 -0.12
CA TRP A 203 -11.96 2.38 -0.12
C TRP A 203 -12.01 1.21 0.86
N HIS A 204 -13.23 0.89 1.29
CA HIS A 204 -13.52 -0.20 2.22
C HIS A 204 -14.95 -0.70 2.01
N THR A 205 -15.31 -1.82 2.62
CA THR A 205 -16.70 -2.29 2.71
C THR A 205 -17.19 -2.24 4.15
N PHE A 206 -18.43 -1.80 4.33
CA PHE A 206 -19.07 -1.75 5.66
C PHE A 206 -19.23 -3.14 6.30
N ALA A 207 -19.45 -4.16 5.45
CA ALA A 207 -19.66 -5.55 5.88
C ALA A 207 -18.35 -6.35 6.10
N ASP A 208 -17.19 -5.69 6.13
CA ASP A 208 -15.91 -6.35 6.39
C ASP A 208 -15.81 -6.78 7.87
N GLU A 209 -15.87 -8.10 8.11
CA GLU A 209 -15.78 -8.68 9.45
C GLU A 209 -14.33 -8.99 9.88
N SER A 210 -13.37 -9.01 8.94
CA SER A 210 -11.97 -9.32 9.24
C SER A 210 -11.16 -8.09 9.62
N VAL A 211 -11.34 -7.01 8.87
CA VAL A 211 -10.79 -5.69 9.15
C VAL A 211 -11.96 -4.71 9.23
N PRO A 212 -12.49 -4.42 10.41
CA PRO A 212 -13.64 -3.54 10.55
C PRO A 212 -13.44 -2.18 9.87
N ALA A 213 -14.49 -1.67 9.20
CA ALA A 213 -14.44 -0.40 8.46
C ALA A 213 -14.00 0.81 9.32
N GLU A 214 -14.08 0.68 10.64
CA GLU A 214 -13.55 1.64 11.61
C GLU A 214 -12.05 1.92 11.40
N ASN A 215 -11.27 0.98 10.86
CA ASN A 215 -9.89 1.24 10.46
C ASN A 215 -9.81 2.41 9.49
N SER A 216 -10.53 2.34 8.38
CA SER A 216 -10.58 3.41 7.38
C SER A 216 -11.28 4.67 7.87
N LEU A 217 -12.34 4.55 8.67
CA LEU A 217 -13.05 5.71 9.25
C LEU A 217 -12.16 6.51 10.21
N LYS A 218 -11.41 5.83 11.09
CA LYS A 218 -10.44 6.48 11.98
C LYS A 218 -9.35 7.18 11.17
N PHE A 219 -8.86 6.52 10.11
CA PHE A 219 -7.82 7.09 9.26
C PHE A 219 -8.32 8.29 8.44
N ALA A 220 -9.51 8.20 7.84
CA ALA A 220 -10.14 9.32 7.14
C ALA A 220 -10.34 10.55 8.05
N ASN A 221 -10.74 10.31 9.31
CA ASN A 221 -10.84 11.39 10.29
C ASN A 221 -9.47 12.03 10.59
N ALA A 222 -8.41 11.23 10.73
CA ALA A 222 -7.06 11.73 10.94
C ALA A 222 -6.57 12.55 9.71
N LEU A 223 -6.77 12.04 8.50
CA LEU A 223 -6.46 12.78 7.25
C LEU A 223 -7.18 14.12 7.21
N ARG A 224 -8.48 14.14 7.55
CA ARG A 224 -9.28 15.37 7.59
C ARG A 224 -8.79 16.39 8.62
N GLN A 225 -8.36 15.92 9.79
CA GLN A 225 -7.81 16.79 10.86
C GLN A 225 -6.52 17.48 10.44
N HIS A 226 -5.70 16.81 9.60
CA HIS A 226 -4.45 17.33 9.04
C HIS A 226 -4.62 18.05 7.69
N ASN A 227 -5.87 18.29 7.24
CA ASN A 227 -6.20 18.93 5.95
C ASN A 227 -5.56 18.23 4.74
N ILE A 228 -5.35 16.92 4.84
CA ILE A 228 -4.90 16.13 3.71
C ILE A 228 -6.05 15.96 2.71
N ASP A 229 -5.74 16.11 1.42
CA ASP A 229 -6.69 15.83 0.34
C ASP A 229 -6.89 14.32 0.20
N PHE A 230 -8.14 13.86 0.31
CA PHE A 230 -8.46 12.45 0.15
C PHE A 230 -9.85 12.22 -0.42
N GLU A 231 -10.00 11.08 -1.08
CA GLU A 231 -11.30 10.52 -1.48
C GLU A 231 -11.49 9.16 -0.78
N TYR A 232 -12.67 8.94 -0.19
CA TYR A 232 -12.99 7.71 0.53
C TYR A 232 -14.33 7.14 0.08
N HIS A 233 -14.33 5.88 -0.38
CA HIS A 233 -15.52 5.12 -0.73
C HIS A 233 -15.77 4.01 0.29
N LEU A 234 -16.90 4.08 0.98
CA LEU A 234 -17.39 3.02 1.86
C LEU A 234 -18.56 2.32 1.19
N PHE A 235 -18.29 1.16 0.58
CA PHE A 235 -19.32 0.33 -0.03
C PHE A 235 -20.11 -0.42 1.03
N SER A 236 -21.41 -0.63 0.81
CA SER A 236 -22.28 -1.26 1.82
C SER A 236 -22.04 -2.76 1.99
N ARG A 237 -21.62 -3.45 0.92
CA ARG A 237 -21.48 -4.90 0.84
C ARG A 237 -20.06 -5.32 0.46
N GLY A 238 -19.77 -6.60 0.73
CA GLY A 238 -18.52 -7.24 0.38
C GLY A 238 -17.74 -7.68 1.62
N CYS A 239 -17.16 -8.88 1.55
CA CYS A 239 -16.27 -9.40 2.58
C CYS A 239 -14.87 -8.79 2.44
N HIS A 240 -13.99 -9.11 3.39
CA HIS A 240 -12.58 -8.70 3.33
C HIS A 240 -11.84 -9.32 2.13
N GLY A 241 -10.88 -8.58 1.57
CA GLY A 241 -9.96 -9.09 0.57
C GLY A 241 -10.59 -9.27 -0.82
N LEU A 242 -11.41 -8.33 -1.26
CA LEU A 242 -12.07 -8.37 -2.57
C LEU A 242 -11.12 -8.21 -3.76
N ALA A 243 -9.94 -7.62 -3.57
CA ALA A 243 -9.01 -7.28 -4.67
C ALA A 243 -9.70 -6.43 -5.74
N LEU A 244 -9.88 -6.93 -6.96
CA LEU A 244 -10.65 -6.24 -8.00
C LEU A 244 -12.17 -6.40 -7.85
N ALA A 245 -12.64 -7.24 -6.92
CA ALA A 245 -14.05 -7.59 -6.73
C ALA A 245 -14.72 -8.18 -8.00
N THR A 246 -13.94 -8.77 -8.89
CA THR A 246 -14.35 -9.39 -10.15
C THR A 246 -13.90 -10.86 -10.21
N GLU A 247 -14.43 -11.63 -11.16
CA GLU A 247 -14.06 -13.03 -11.38
C GLU A 247 -12.55 -13.24 -11.54
N ILE A 248 -11.84 -12.29 -12.17
CA ILE A 248 -10.38 -12.37 -12.43
C ILE A 248 -9.57 -12.48 -11.14
N SER A 249 -10.03 -11.83 -10.07
CA SER A 249 -9.36 -11.84 -8.77
C SER A 249 -10.17 -12.55 -7.69
N SER A 250 -11.23 -13.28 -8.06
CA SER A 250 -12.08 -13.96 -7.09
C SER A 250 -11.46 -15.25 -6.57
N LYS A 251 -11.97 -15.71 -5.43
CA LYS A 251 -11.80 -17.08 -4.97
C LYS A 251 -12.51 -18.02 -5.93
N SER A 252 -12.14 -19.30 -5.91
CA SER A 252 -12.72 -20.33 -6.80
C SER A 252 -14.23 -20.50 -6.67
N ASP A 253 -14.81 -20.11 -5.55
CA ASP A 253 -16.25 -20.14 -5.26
C ASP A 253 -16.99 -18.85 -5.62
N ASN A 254 -16.30 -17.89 -6.24
CA ASN A 254 -16.78 -16.54 -6.57
C ASN A 254 -17.30 -15.73 -5.35
N SER A 255 -16.98 -16.13 -4.13
CA SER A 255 -17.43 -15.44 -2.90
C SER A 255 -16.87 -14.02 -2.75
N THR A 256 -15.89 -13.63 -3.55
CA THR A 256 -15.27 -12.29 -3.57
C THR A 256 -15.60 -11.50 -4.83
N VAL A 257 -16.64 -11.85 -5.57
CA VAL A 257 -17.20 -11.03 -6.64
C VAL A 257 -18.24 -10.09 -6.04
N GLU A 258 -17.99 -8.78 -6.15
CA GLU A 258 -18.92 -7.75 -5.66
C GLU A 258 -18.99 -6.59 -6.67
N LYS A 259 -20.07 -6.55 -7.44
CA LYS A 259 -20.21 -5.61 -8.55
C LYS A 259 -20.14 -4.13 -8.12
N GLU A 260 -20.68 -3.81 -6.94
CA GLU A 260 -20.64 -2.42 -6.45
C GLU A 260 -19.22 -1.98 -6.14
N CYS A 261 -18.36 -2.90 -5.66
CA CYS A 261 -16.96 -2.60 -5.34
C CYS A 261 -16.06 -2.61 -6.58
N SER A 262 -16.40 -3.38 -7.63
CA SER A 262 -15.55 -3.60 -8.80
C SER A 262 -15.22 -2.32 -9.59
N VAL A 263 -15.89 -1.22 -9.29
CA VAL A 263 -15.67 0.10 -9.92
C VAL A 263 -14.54 0.90 -9.29
N TRP A 264 -13.94 0.42 -8.19
CA TRP A 264 -12.92 1.18 -7.47
C TRP A 264 -11.69 1.57 -8.32
N PRO A 265 -11.22 0.75 -9.29
CA PRO A 265 -10.07 1.16 -10.09
C PRO A 265 -10.36 2.36 -10.99
N GLU A 266 -11.58 2.45 -11.53
CA GLU A 266 -12.05 3.58 -12.32
C GLU A 266 -12.28 4.83 -11.46
N LEU A 267 -12.81 4.66 -10.24
CA LEU A 267 -12.94 5.76 -9.27
C LEU A 267 -11.57 6.31 -8.90
N PHE A 268 -10.61 5.43 -8.60
CA PHE A 268 -9.23 5.83 -8.34
C PHE A 268 -8.61 6.58 -9.54
N TYR A 269 -8.78 6.05 -10.75
CA TYR A 269 -8.27 6.70 -11.96
C TYR A 269 -8.85 8.09 -12.14
N ASN A 270 -10.18 8.25 -12.03
CA ASN A 270 -10.86 9.52 -12.17
C ASN A 270 -10.38 10.54 -11.13
N TRP A 271 -10.27 10.14 -9.87
CA TRP A 271 -9.71 11.00 -8.83
C TRP A 271 -8.27 11.42 -9.14
N PHE A 272 -7.45 10.49 -9.62
CA PHE A 272 -6.02 10.74 -9.87
C PHE A 272 -5.76 11.68 -11.04
N ILE A 273 -6.53 11.60 -12.13
CA ILE A 273 -6.31 12.46 -13.31
C ILE A 273 -6.67 13.93 -13.08
N GLU A 274 -7.37 14.24 -12.00
CA GLU A 274 -7.71 15.59 -11.58
C GLU A 274 -6.60 16.24 -10.72
N LYS A 275 -5.53 15.49 -10.39
CA LYS A 275 -4.37 15.94 -9.60
C LYS A 275 -3.20 16.30 -10.50
#